data_c5525a3b595d08bcf94d68de47c6eca4
#
_entry.id   c5525a3b595d08bcf94d68de47c6eca4
#
_cell.length_a   1.000
_cell.length_b   1.000
_cell.length_c   1.000
_cell.angle_alpha   90.00
_cell.angle_beta   90.00
_cell.angle_gamma   90.00
#
_symmetry.space_group_name_H-M   'P 1'
#
loop_
_entity.id
_entity.type
_entity.pdbx_description
1 polymer ?
#
loop_
_entity_poly.entity_id
_entity_poly.type
_entity_poly.pdbx_seq_one_letter_code
_entity_poly.pdbx_strand_id
1 'polypeptide(L)'
;MIKVTVFYPNGEGKTFDMDYYCNKHMALVSKLSGDALKSMAVEKGIAGIAPNSPAPYAAMGNMYFDSIGAFQEAFSRADQLMGDIPNFTNIEPIFQISEVMM
;
A
#
# COMPACT_ATOMS: atom_id res chain seq x y z
N MET A 1 4.03 -10.33 14.44
CA MET A 1 3.41 -9.95 13.15
C MET A 1 3.62 -8.46 12.92
N ILE A 2 4.18 -8.11 11.81
CA ILE A 2 4.33 -6.70 11.43
C ILE A 2 3.40 -6.39 10.25
N LYS A 3 3.08 -5.11 10.12
CA LYS A 3 2.25 -4.59 9.04
C LYS A 3 3.01 -3.46 8.35
N VAL A 4 3.09 -3.54 7.04
CA VAL A 4 3.63 -2.44 6.22
C VAL A 4 2.45 -1.75 5.56
N THR A 5 2.30 -0.46 5.82
CA THR A 5 1.21 0.32 5.22
C THR A 5 1.80 1.35 4.27
N VAL A 6 1.19 1.43 3.09
CA VAL A 6 1.48 2.46 2.12
C VAL A 6 0.28 3.39 2.08
N PHE A 7 0.51 4.65 2.44
CA PHE A 7 -0.51 5.69 2.47
C PHE A 7 -0.40 6.53 1.20
N TYR A 8 -1.52 6.75 0.53
CA TYR A 8 -1.56 7.63 -0.64
C TYR A 8 -2.38 8.87 -0.29
N PRO A 9 -1.72 9.96 0.16
CA PRO A 9 -2.43 11.18 0.58
C PRO A 9 -3.32 11.74 -0.51
N ASN A 10 -4.54 12.07 -0.15
CA ASN A 10 -5.50 12.68 -1.06
C ASN A 10 -5.20 14.16 -1.24
N GLY A 11 -5.70 14.76 -2.30
CA GLY A 11 -5.51 16.17 -2.56
C GLY A 11 -6.03 16.59 -3.93
N GLU A 12 -6.07 17.89 -4.13
CA GLU A 12 -6.49 18.46 -5.40
C GLU A 12 -5.55 18.00 -6.51
N GLY A 13 -6.11 17.57 -7.63
CA GLY A 13 -5.33 17.12 -8.78
C GLY A 13 -4.72 15.72 -8.61
N LYS A 14 -4.98 15.03 -7.50
CA LYS A 14 -4.47 13.68 -7.27
C LYS A 14 -5.36 12.65 -7.93
N THR A 15 -4.73 11.64 -8.54
CA THR A 15 -5.43 10.55 -9.21
C THR A 15 -4.93 9.22 -8.70
N PHE A 16 -5.81 8.20 -8.70
CA PHE A 16 -5.46 6.86 -8.26
C PHE A 16 -6.30 5.84 -9.04
N ASP A 17 -5.63 4.97 -9.78
CA ASP A 17 -6.29 3.91 -10.53
C ASP A 17 -6.39 2.66 -9.65
N MET A 18 -7.53 2.51 -8.98
CA MET A 18 -7.75 1.42 -8.04
C MET A 18 -7.76 0.05 -8.72
N ASP A 19 -8.31 -0.05 -9.93
CA ASP A 19 -8.35 -1.30 -10.67
C ASP A 19 -6.94 -1.80 -11.00
N TYR A 20 -6.09 -0.90 -11.49
CA TYR A 20 -4.69 -1.23 -11.76
C TYR A 20 -3.98 -1.64 -10.47
N TYR A 21 -4.20 -0.86 -9.41
CA TYR A 21 -3.54 -1.10 -8.12
C TYR A 21 -3.86 -2.49 -7.58
N CYS A 22 -5.14 -2.86 -7.54
CA CYS A 22 -5.57 -4.15 -7.01
C CYS A 22 -5.19 -5.32 -7.93
N ASN A 23 -5.34 -5.14 -9.24
CA ASN A 23 -5.22 -6.26 -10.18
C ASN A 23 -3.80 -6.47 -10.72
N LYS A 24 -2.99 -5.42 -10.75
CA LYS A 24 -1.63 -5.49 -11.31
C LYS A 24 -0.55 -5.20 -10.28
N HIS A 25 -0.64 -4.07 -9.58
CA HIS A 25 0.40 -3.71 -8.61
C HIS A 25 0.46 -4.68 -7.44
N MET A 26 -0.67 -4.97 -6.80
CA MET A 26 -0.71 -5.88 -5.66
C MET A 26 -0.42 -7.33 -6.08
N ALA A 27 -0.75 -7.71 -7.31
CA ALA A 27 -0.33 -9.00 -7.84
C ALA A 27 1.19 -9.09 -7.95
N LEU A 28 1.84 -7.99 -8.35
CA LEU A 28 3.31 -7.93 -8.40
C LEU A 28 3.91 -8.00 -6.99
N VAL A 29 3.29 -7.32 -6.01
CA VAL A 29 3.70 -7.41 -4.60
C VAL A 29 3.66 -8.86 -4.12
N SER A 30 2.56 -9.56 -4.39
CA SER A 30 2.39 -10.97 -4.01
C SER A 30 3.45 -11.86 -4.67
N LYS A 31 3.69 -11.65 -5.96
CA LYS A 31 4.67 -12.43 -6.72
C LYS A 31 6.09 -12.25 -6.18
N LEU A 32 6.48 -11.00 -5.91
CA LEU A 32 7.83 -10.70 -5.43
C LEU A 32 8.04 -11.10 -3.98
N SER A 33 6.99 -11.04 -3.17
CA SER A 33 7.08 -11.38 -1.75
C SER A 33 7.01 -12.89 -1.49
N GLY A 34 6.34 -13.64 -2.35
CA GLY A 34 6.22 -15.08 -2.19
C GLY A 34 5.57 -15.45 -0.85
N ASP A 35 6.11 -16.49 -0.22
CA ASP A 35 5.58 -17.03 1.04
C ASP A 35 5.78 -16.08 2.24
N ALA A 36 6.63 -15.07 2.12
CA ALA A 36 6.85 -14.12 3.20
C ALA A 36 5.62 -13.25 3.46
N LEU A 37 4.84 -12.96 2.43
CA LEU A 37 3.60 -12.19 2.55
C LEU A 37 2.50 -13.07 3.12
N LYS A 38 2.02 -12.73 4.31
CA LYS A 38 1.00 -13.54 5.00
C LYS A 38 -0.42 -13.14 4.63
N SER A 39 -0.67 -11.85 4.47
CA SER A 39 -1.93 -11.34 3.97
C SER A 39 -1.75 -9.92 3.47
N MET A 40 -2.74 -9.42 2.77
CA MET A 40 -2.76 -8.04 2.31
C MET A 40 -4.19 -7.54 2.25
N ALA A 41 -4.35 -6.22 2.39
CA ALA A 41 -5.64 -5.56 2.29
C ALA A 41 -5.43 -4.22 1.62
N VAL A 42 -6.41 -3.81 0.84
CA VAL A 42 -6.41 -2.52 0.17
C VAL A 42 -7.68 -1.79 0.54
N GLU A 43 -7.55 -0.53 0.95
CA GLU A 43 -8.71 0.31 1.23
C GLU A 43 -8.73 1.51 0.27
N LYS A 44 -9.93 1.85 -0.19
CA LYS A 44 -10.19 3.06 -0.94
C LYS A 44 -10.78 4.10 0.01
N GLY A 45 -10.23 5.30 0.04
CA GLY A 45 -10.76 6.38 0.86
C GLY A 45 -12.15 6.78 0.40
N ILE A 46 -13.08 6.92 1.36
CA ILE A 46 -14.46 7.32 1.08
C ILE A 46 -14.73 8.72 1.64
N ALA A 47 -14.36 8.95 2.89
CA ALA A 47 -14.67 10.20 3.60
C ALA A 47 -13.78 10.34 4.84
N GLY A 48 -13.68 11.57 5.34
CA GLY A 48 -13.15 11.81 6.67
C GLY A 48 -14.21 11.56 7.74
N ILE A 49 -13.85 11.73 9.00
CA ILE A 49 -14.77 11.51 10.12
C ILE A 49 -15.83 12.62 10.21
N ALA A 50 -15.44 13.86 9.94
CA ALA A 50 -16.39 14.98 10.00
C ALA A 50 -17.38 14.89 8.83
N PRO A 51 -18.66 15.33 9.04
CA PRO A 51 -19.64 15.33 7.95
C PRO A 51 -19.13 16.10 6.73
N ASN A 52 -19.30 15.52 5.55
CA ASN A 52 -18.91 16.11 4.26
C ASN A 52 -17.41 16.38 4.10
N SER A 53 -16.58 15.81 4.98
CA SER A 53 -15.13 15.94 4.82
C SER A 53 -14.57 14.91 3.84
N PRO A 54 -13.55 15.27 3.05
CA PRO A 54 -12.93 14.31 2.14
C PRO A 54 -12.07 13.30 2.92
N ALA A 55 -11.84 12.14 2.34
CA ALA A 55 -10.90 11.17 2.89
C ALA A 55 -9.49 11.78 2.91
N PRO A 56 -8.76 11.70 4.03
CA PRO A 56 -7.37 12.16 4.09
C PRO A 56 -6.44 11.42 3.12
N TYR A 57 -6.74 10.16 2.86
CA TYR A 57 -5.96 9.33 1.95
C TYR A 57 -6.85 8.78 0.85
N ALA A 58 -6.36 8.82 -0.39
CA ALA A 58 -7.08 8.27 -1.53
C ALA A 58 -7.17 6.75 -1.45
N ALA A 59 -6.09 6.14 -0.96
CA ALA A 59 -6.00 4.69 -0.80
C ALA A 59 -4.97 4.33 0.26
N MET A 60 -5.07 3.11 0.78
CA MET A 60 -4.08 2.53 1.67
C MET A 60 -3.84 1.09 1.25
N GLY A 61 -2.57 0.71 1.13
CA GLY A 61 -2.18 -0.66 0.89
C GLY A 61 -1.55 -1.24 2.15
N ASN A 62 -1.99 -2.42 2.55
CA ASN A 62 -1.51 -3.06 3.78
C ASN A 62 -0.96 -4.44 3.46
N MET A 63 0.22 -4.74 4.00
CA MET A 63 0.90 -6.01 3.81
C MET A 63 1.36 -6.53 5.15
N TYR A 64 1.16 -7.82 5.41
CA TYR A 64 1.48 -8.44 6.69
C TYR A 64 2.61 -9.45 6.51
N PHE A 65 3.59 -9.38 7.41
CA PHE A 65 4.76 -10.27 7.44
C PHE A 65 4.99 -10.75 8.87
N ASP A 66 5.68 -11.89 9.03
CA ASP A 66 5.97 -12.42 10.35
C ASP A 66 6.96 -11.54 11.14
N SER A 67 7.89 -10.89 10.43
CA SER A 67 8.93 -10.09 11.06
C SER A 67 9.42 -9.00 10.11
N ILE A 68 10.13 -8.01 10.66
CA ILE A 68 10.79 -6.98 9.87
C ILE A 68 11.81 -7.62 8.93
N GLY A 69 12.56 -8.63 9.41
CA GLY A 69 13.54 -9.33 8.57
C GLY A 69 12.90 -10.00 7.36
N ALA A 70 11.74 -10.64 7.55
CA ALA A 70 11.01 -11.26 6.45
C ALA A 70 10.57 -10.22 5.41
N PHE A 71 10.10 -9.07 5.87
CA PHE A 71 9.74 -7.97 4.97
C PHE A 71 10.96 -7.44 4.21
N GLN A 72 12.06 -7.19 4.90
CA GLN A 72 13.28 -6.65 4.28
C GLN A 72 13.81 -7.58 3.20
N GLU A 73 13.81 -8.89 3.46
CA GLU A 73 14.23 -9.89 2.48
C GLU A 73 13.30 -9.92 1.27
N ALA A 74 11.98 -9.91 1.52
CA ALA A 74 10.98 -9.93 0.46
C ALA A 74 11.09 -8.69 -0.43
N PHE A 75 11.39 -7.53 0.16
CA PHE A 75 11.47 -6.25 -0.57
C PHE A 75 12.89 -5.86 -0.99
N SER A 76 13.83 -6.80 -0.96
CA SER A 76 15.18 -6.56 -1.47
C SER A 76 15.20 -6.21 -2.97
N ARG A 77 14.11 -6.52 -3.69
CA ARG A 77 13.94 -6.21 -5.12
C ARG A 77 12.77 -5.25 -5.36
N ALA A 78 12.59 -4.29 -4.44
CA ALA A 78 11.45 -3.37 -4.50
C ALA A 78 11.50 -2.39 -5.67
N ASP A 79 12.58 -2.33 -6.44
CA ASP A 79 12.72 -1.42 -7.57
C ASP A 79 11.57 -1.55 -8.57
N GLN A 80 11.10 -2.78 -8.84
CA GLN A 80 9.98 -3.02 -9.74
C GLN A 80 8.69 -2.41 -9.19
N LEU A 81 8.48 -2.50 -7.88
CA LEU A 81 7.29 -1.95 -7.23
C LEU A 81 7.31 -0.43 -7.25
N MET A 82 8.46 0.15 -6.92
CA MET A 82 8.61 1.62 -6.93
C MET A 82 8.47 2.18 -8.34
N GLY A 83 9.02 1.49 -9.33
CA GLY A 83 8.91 1.88 -10.73
C GLY A 83 7.50 1.76 -11.29
N ASP A 84 6.65 0.95 -10.68
CA ASP A 84 5.26 0.75 -11.12
C ASP A 84 4.30 1.84 -10.61
N ILE A 85 4.69 2.57 -9.57
CA ILE A 85 3.82 3.57 -8.94
C ILE A 85 3.28 4.60 -9.94
N PRO A 86 4.07 5.20 -10.82
CA PRO A 86 3.54 6.18 -11.78
C PRO A 86 2.48 5.62 -12.74
N ASN A 87 2.39 4.30 -12.86
CA ASN A 87 1.41 3.66 -13.75
C ASN A 87 -0.01 3.71 -13.18
N PHE A 88 -0.18 3.93 -11.87
CA PHE A 88 -1.51 3.97 -11.27
C PHE A 88 -1.80 5.25 -10.49
N THR A 89 -0.80 6.09 -10.19
CA THR A 89 -1.05 7.29 -9.39
C THR A 89 0.01 8.35 -9.63
N ASN A 90 -0.38 9.61 -9.42
CA ASN A 90 0.53 10.74 -9.33
C ASN A 90 0.81 11.16 -7.88
N ILE A 91 0.32 10.38 -6.91
CA ILE A 91 0.51 10.67 -5.49
C ILE A 91 1.85 10.10 -5.03
N GLU A 92 2.60 10.91 -4.27
CA GLU A 92 3.80 10.42 -3.60
C GLU A 92 3.39 9.65 -2.34
N PRO A 93 3.68 8.34 -2.27
CA PRO A 93 3.24 7.53 -1.13
C PRO A 93 4.08 7.78 0.12
N ILE A 94 3.46 7.51 1.27
CA ILE A 94 4.10 7.50 2.58
C ILE A 94 4.08 6.06 3.09
N PHE A 95 5.21 5.58 3.59
CA PHE A 95 5.37 4.20 4.06
C PHE A 95 5.55 4.16 5.57
N GLN A 96 4.93 3.16 6.20
CA GLN A 96 5.15 2.92 7.63
C GLN A 96 5.16 1.43 7.92
N ILE A 97 6.10 1.02 8.78
CA ILE A 97 6.15 -0.34 9.32
C ILE A 97 5.65 -0.27 10.75
N SER A 98 4.69 -1.13 11.09
CA SER A 98 4.08 -1.16 12.41
C SER A 98 4.10 -2.57 12.99
N GLU A 99 4.17 -2.66 14.31
CA GLU A 99 3.95 -3.92 15.00
C GLU A 99 2.46 -4.06 15.29
N VAL A 100 1.87 -5.20 14.93
CA VAL A 100 0.46 -5.45 15.19
C VAL A 100 0.31 -5.83 16.67
N MET A 101 -0.43 -5.02 17.43
CA MET A 101 -0.57 -5.17 18.88
C MET A 101 -1.85 -5.91 19.29
N MET A 102 -2.82 -5.98 18.39
CA MET A 102 -4.10 -6.64 18.67
C MET A 102 -4.60 -7.42 17.46
#